data_e2f8fb738f8ad637d3eb19902af4f5b1
#
_entry.id   e2f8fb738f8ad637d3eb19902af4f5b1
#
_cell.length_a   1.000
_cell.length_b   1.000
_cell.length_c   1.000
_cell.angle_alpha   90.00
_cell.angle_beta   90.00
_cell.angle_gamma   90.00
#
_symmetry.space_group_name_H-M   'P 1'
#
loop_
_entity.id
_entity.type
_entity.pdbx_description
1 polymer ?
#
loop_
_entity_poly.entity_id
_entity_poly.type
_entity_poly.pdbx_seq_one_letter_code
_entity_poly.pdbx_strand_id
1 'polypeptide(L)'
;MIEVPQYHSASGSAAEDLFIDLFSEAFGAEKAGYLYSQYHFYDIYQNSRYADFVLENGSHRVAIEIDDEASHNKQLISSGKFYDDLLKQNSMVYLGWDVYRWAVRQMQTQPDAVKDELQLFLGSHPQFKEIEDYLPAQKAKALDGANLELKEHQKAALKALEQMRDNS
;
A
#
# COMPACT_ATOMS: atom_id res chain seq x y z
N MET A 1 20.65 7.42 -1.96
CA MET A 1 19.23 7.58 -2.34
C MET A 1 18.80 6.37 -3.16
N ILE A 2 17.70 5.80 -2.79
CA ILE A 2 17.22 4.58 -3.41
C ILE A 2 16.50 4.95 -4.68
N GLU A 3 16.70 4.13 -5.70
CA GLU A 3 15.96 4.30 -6.92
C GLU A 3 14.48 3.97 -6.67
N VAL A 4 13.65 4.97 -6.78
CA VAL A 4 12.21 4.82 -6.57
C VAL A 4 11.62 4.16 -7.82
N PRO A 5 10.88 3.06 -7.67
CA PRO A 5 10.21 2.47 -8.83
C PRO A 5 9.28 3.47 -9.52
N GLN A 6 9.16 3.36 -10.83
CA GLN A 6 8.38 4.33 -11.61
C GLN A 6 6.93 4.47 -11.17
N TYR A 7 6.34 3.39 -10.68
CA TYR A 7 4.97 3.46 -10.21
C TYR A 7 4.83 4.27 -8.91
N HIS A 8 5.92 4.54 -8.20
CA HIS A 8 5.94 5.48 -7.09
C HIS A 8 6.02 6.92 -7.59
N SER A 9 6.90 7.16 -8.54
CA SER A 9 7.16 8.52 -8.99
C SER A 9 5.98 9.13 -9.73
N ALA A 10 5.06 8.34 -10.26
CA ALA A 10 3.87 8.85 -10.93
C ALA A 10 2.93 9.58 -9.99
N SER A 11 2.88 9.19 -8.72
CA SER A 11 2.01 9.78 -7.70
C SER A 11 2.78 10.05 -6.42
N GLY A 12 4.09 9.81 -6.46
CA GLY A 12 4.94 9.89 -5.29
C GLY A 12 5.10 11.31 -4.81
N SER A 13 5.01 11.47 -3.51
CA SER A 13 5.33 12.69 -2.82
C SER A 13 6.70 12.54 -2.16
N ALA A 14 7.26 13.67 -1.69
CA ALA A 14 8.48 13.64 -0.89
C ALA A 14 8.28 12.78 0.37
N ALA A 15 7.07 12.74 0.92
CA ALA A 15 6.74 11.93 2.08
C ALA A 15 6.81 10.44 1.76
N GLU A 16 6.30 10.03 0.61
CA GLU A 16 6.37 8.64 0.17
C GLU A 16 7.80 8.21 -0.11
N ASP A 17 8.58 9.08 -0.74
CA ASP A 17 10.00 8.81 -0.99
C ASP A 17 10.78 8.65 0.32
N LEU A 18 10.49 9.49 1.31
CA LEU A 18 11.11 9.37 2.63
C LEU A 18 10.77 8.03 3.28
N PHE A 19 9.52 7.60 3.19
CA PHE A 19 9.12 6.29 3.71
C PHE A 19 9.89 5.16 3.03
N ILE A 20 10.01 5.20 1.71
CA ILE A 20 10.74 4.18 0.96
C ILE A 20 12.21 4.14 1.40
N ASP A 21 12.83 5.30 1.63
CA ASP A 21 14.19 5.37 2.12
C ASP A 21 14.32 4.71 3.50
N LEU A 22 13.41 5.01 4.42
CA LEU A 22 13.42 4.42 5.76
C LEU A 22 13.15 2.92 5.72
N PHE A 23 12.21 2.49 4.89
CA PHE A 23 11.92 1.08 4.69
C PHE A 23 13.16 0.33 4.17
N SER A 24 13.85 0.94 3.23
CA SER A 24 15.05 0.35 2.63
C SER A 24 16.21 0.31 3.63
N GLU A 25 16.34 1.31 4.49
CA GLU A 25 17.32 1.29 5.56
C GLU A 25 17.02 0.21 6.59
N ALA A 26 15.73 -0.04 6.85
CA ALA A 26 15.29 -1.06 7.80
C ALA A 26 15.47 -2.49 7.28
N PHE A 27 15.19 -2.73 6.00
CA PHE A 27 15.11 -4.07 5.42
C PHE A 27 16.04 -4.33 4.25
N GLY A 28 16.70 -3.31 3.73
CA GLY A 28 17.53 -3.40 2.53
C GLY A 28 16.80 -2.88 1.30
N ALA A 29 17.58 -2.36 0.36
CA ALA A 29 17.04 -1.69 -0.82
C ALA A 29 16.18 -2.63 -1.70
N GLU A 30 16.54 -3.91 -1.76
CA GLU A 30 15.78 -4.88 -2.54
C GLU A 30 14.36 -5.06 -2.01
N LYS A 31 14.17 -4.95 -0.71
CA LYS A 31 12.87 -5.15 -0.08
C LYS A 31 11.89 -4.02 -0.36
N ALA A 32 12.38 -2.85 -0.76
CA ALA A 32 11.52 -1.76 -1.22
C ALA A 32 10.68 -2.19 -2.43
N GLY A 33 11.15 -3.14 -3.21
CA GLY A 33 10.39 -3.71 -4.32
C GLY A 33 9.16 -4.51 -3.90
N TYR A 34 8.98 -4.76 -2.61
CA TYR A 34 7.80 -5.45 -2.07
C TYR A 34 6.64 -4.47 -1.83
N LEU A 35 6.92 -3.18 -1.80
CA LEU A 35 5.92 -2.16 -1.53
C LEU A 35 5.11 -1.84 -2.79
N TYR A 36 3.81 -2.06 -2.71
CA TYR A 36 2.86 -1.57 -3.72
C TYR A 36 2.49 -0.14 -3.37
N SER A 37 2.80 0.80 -4.25
CA SER A 37 2.45 2.20 -4.07
C SER A 37 1.07 2.48 -4.63
N GLN A 38 0.30 3.31 -3.93
CA GLN A 38 -1.03 3.73 -4.37
C GLN A 38 -1.90 2.52 -4.74
N TYR A 39 -2.04 1.64 -3.78
CA TYR A 39 -2.77 0.40 -3.94
C TYR A 39 -4.27 0.66 -3.95
N HIS A 40 -4.91 0.31 -5.06
CA HIS A 40 -6.33 0.55 -5.24
C HIS A 40 -7.18 -0.45 -4.46
N PHE A 41 -8.23 0.05 -3.81
CA PHE A 41 -9.25 -0.79 -3.18
C PHE A 41 -10.57 -0.04 -3.14
N TYR A 42 -11.63 -0.73 -2.75
CA TYR A 42 -12.96 -0.14 -2.60
C TYR A 42 -13.33 -0.10 -1.13
N ASP A 43 -13.86 1.02 -0.68
CA ASP A 43 -14.37 1.13 0.70
C ASP A 43 -15.71 0.38 0.83
N ILE A 44 -16.28 0.39 2.03
CA ILE A 44 -17.52 -0.34 2.30
C ILE A 44 -18.72 0.20 1.49
N TYR A 45 -18.61 1.40 0.94
CA TYR A 45 -19.63 2.00 0.07
C TYR A 45 -19.27 1.88 -1.41
N GLN A 46 -18.26 1.09 -1.74
CA GLN A 46 -17.79 0.84 -3.11
C GLN A 46 -17.19 2.07 -3.78
N ASN A 47 -16.72 3.03 -3.00
CA ASN A 47 -15.95 4.15 -3.51
C ASN A 47 -14.50 3.74 -3.71
N SER A 48 -13.90 4.24 -4.79
CA SER A 48 -12.51 3.98 -5.11
C SER A 48 -11.58 4.66 -4.12
N ARG A 49 -10.62 3.91 -3.58
CA ARG A 49 -9.65 4.38 -2.59
C ARG A 49 -8.26 3.91 -2.97
N TYR A 50 -7.25 4.57 -2.41
CA TYR A 50 -5.85 4.20 -2.61
C TYR A 50 -5.14 4.20 -1.26
N ALA A 51 -4.54 3.08 -0.91
CA ALA A 51 -3.61 3.02 0.22
C ALA A 51 -2.23 3.49 -0.25
N ASP A 52 -1.54 4.24 0.58
CA ASP A 52 -0.22 4.76 0.19
C ASP A 52 0.73 3.63 -0.18
N PHE A 53 0.82 2.61 0.66
CA PHE A 53 1.59 1.41 0.39
C PHE A 53 0.86 0.18 0.91
N VAL A 54 1.04 -0.94 0.23
CA VAL A 54 0.54 -2.24 0.68
C VAL A 54 1.62 -3.29 0.49
N LEU A 55 1.76 -4.15 1.49
CA LEU A 55 2.53 -5.38 1.38
C LEU A 55 1.55 -6.55 1.32
N GLU A 56 1.76 -7.45 0.38
CA GLU A 56 0.89 -8.61 0.18
C GLU A 56 1.62 -9.90 0.51
N ASN A 57 0.91 -10.79 1.21
CA ASN A 57 1.32 -12.17 1.43
C ASN A 57 0.11 -13.05 1.18
N GLY A 58 0.02 -13.60 -0.03
CA GLY A 58 -1.12 -14.42 -0.40
C GLY A 58 -2.43 -13.65 -0.27
N SER A 59 -3.28 -14.09 0.65
CA SER A 59 -4.59 -13.47 0.88
C SER A 59 -4.55 -12.33 1.91
N HIS A 60 -3.43 -12.16 2.60
CA HIS A 60 -3.31 -11.15 3.65
C HIS A 60 -2.60 -9.90 3.15
N ARG A 61 -3.02 -8.75 3.64
CA ARG A 61 -2.44 -7.47 3.25
C ARG A 61 -2.17 -6.61 4.47
N VAL A 62 -1.06 -5.89 4.40
CA VAL A 62 -0.69 -4.87 5.36
C VAL A 62 -0.68 -3.53 4.63
N ALA A 63 -1.53 -2.62 5.04
CA ALA A 63 -1.57 -1.28 4.50
C ALA A 63 -0.71 -0.35 5.36
N ILE A 64 0.00 0.53 4.70
CA ILE A 64 0.82 1.55 5.35
C ILE A 64 0.36 2.91 4.83
N GLU A 65 -0.04 3.77 5.76
CA GLU A 65 -0.51 5.12 5.45
C GLU A 65 0.48 6.13 6.00
N ILE A 66 0.80 7.11 5.18
CA ILE A 66 1.72 8.18 5.54
C ILE A 66 0.90 9.44 5.78
N ASP A 67 0.91 9.89 7.02
CA ASP A 67 0.11 11.05 7.43
C ASP A 67 0.95 12.31 7.39
N ASP A 68 0.55 13.25 6.55
CA ASP A 68 1.14 14.57 6.51
C ASP A 68 0.42 15.46 7.51
N GLU A 69 1.09 15.77 8.61
CA GLU A 69 0.53 16.60 9.67
C GLU A 69 0.18 18.01 9.18
N ALA A 70 0.89 18.52 8.18
CA ALA A 70 0.59 19.82 7.62
C ALA A 70 -0.75 19.83 6.88
N SER A 71 -1.08 18.74 6.18
CA SER A 71 -2.39 18.59 5.54
C SER A 71 -3.46 18.09 6.50
N HIS A 72 -3.07 17.60 7.67
CA HIS A 72 -3.99 17.09 8.70
C HIS A 72 -4.03 17.98 9.93
N ASN A 73 -3.67 19.26 9.80
CA ASN A 73 -3.80 20.21 10.89
C ASN A 73 -5.26 20.29 11.32
N LYS A 74 -5.51 19.95 12.58
CA LYS A 74 -6.85 19.87 13.15
C LYS A 74 -7.70 21.13 12.97
N GLN A 75 -7.04 22.28 12.85
CA GLN A 75 -7.74 23.54 12.66
C GLN A 75 -8.17 23.75 11.19
N LEU A 76 -7.57 23.01 10.27
CA LEU A 76 -7.80 23.15 8.83
C LEU A 76 -8.62 22.01 8.24
N ILE A 77 -8.79 20.90 8.98
CA ILE A 77 -9.51 19.74 8.49
C ILE A 77 -10.99 19.90 8.80
N SER A 78 -11.82 19.78 7.76
CA SER A 78 -13.27 19.72 7.97
C SER A 78 -13.66 18.40 8.64
N SER A 79 -14.80 18.42 9.35
CA SER A 79 -15.34 17.21 9.96
C SER A 79 -15.59 16.12 8.92
N GLY A 80 -16.06 16.51 7.73
CA GLY A 80 -16.31 15.58 6.64
C GLY A 80 -15.05 14.88 6.17
N LYS A 81 -13.94 15.61 6.05
CA LYS A 81 -12.67 15.02 5.66
C LYS A 81 -12.14 14.06 6.74
N PHE A 82 -12.31 14.43 7.99
CA PHE A 82 -11.92 13.57 9.12
C PHE A 82 -12.72 12.26 9.10
N TYR A 83 -14.03 12.35 8.92
CA TYR A 83 -14.89 11.16 8.84
C TYR A 83 -14.57 10.31 7.63
N ASP A 84 -14.22 10.94 6.51
CA ASP A 84 -13.84 10.23 5.30
C ASP A 84 -12.54 9.45 5.50
N ASP A 85 -11.57 10.03 6.20
CA ASP A 85 -10.31 9.34 6.54
C ASP A 85 -10.55 8.15 7.46
N LEU A 86 -11.43 8.30 8.44
CA LEU A 86 -11.82 7.19 9.31
C LEU A 86 -12.52 6.09 8.52
N LEU A 87 -13.39 6.44 7.59
CA LEU A 87 -14.07 5.47 6.73
C LEU A 87 -13.07 4.67 5.90
N LYS A 88 -12.08 5.34 5.35
CA LYS A 88 -11.01 4.68 4.59
C LYS A 88 -10.30 3.64 5.45
N GLN A 89 -9.85 4.04 6.64
CA GLN A 89 -9.15 3.13 7.55
C GLN A 89 -10.04 1.98 8.01
N ASN A 90 -11.27 2.29 8.41
CA ASN A 90 -12.22 1.27 8.86
C ASN A 90 -12.53 0.28 7.75
N SER A 91 -12.59 0.74 6.52
CA SER A 91 -12.81 -0.14 5.36
C SER A 91 -11.66 -1.11 5.16
N MET A 92 -10.42 -0.65 5.31
CA MET A 92 -9.25 -1.53 5.23
C MET A 92 -9.27 -2.58 6.34
N VAL A 93 -9.60 -2.19 7.56
CA VAL A 93 -9.72 -3.11 8.69
C VAL A 93 -10.84 -4.12 8.45
N TYR A 94 -11.96 -3.66 7.92
CA TYR A 94 -13.09 -4.54 7.58
C TYR A 94 -12.71 -5.58 6.52
N LEU A 95 -11.85 -5.19 5.56
CA LEU A 95 -11.34 -6.12 4.55
C LEU A 95 -10.35 -7.16 5.13
N GLY A 96 -10.03 -7.05 6.39
CA GLY A 96 -9.11 -7.97 7.05
C GLY A 96 -7.65 -7.57 6.92
N TRP A 97 -7.39 -6.36 6.49
CA TRP A 97 -6.02 -5.85 6.37
C TRP A 97 -5.53 -5.32 7.71
N ASP A 98 -4.23 -5.45 7.94
CA ASP A 98 -3.59 -4.72 9.03
C ASP A 98 -3.21 -3.33 8.50
N VAL A 99 -3.30 -2.33 9.36
CA VAL A 99 -3.04 -0.94 8.97
C VAL A 99 -2.05 -0.34 9.96
N TYR A 100 -0.96 0.19 9.43
CA TYR A 100 0.02 0.94 10.20
C TYR A 100 0.13 2.35 9.62
N ARG A 101 0.33 3.32 10.48
CA ARG A 101 0.38 4.72 10.07
C ARG A 101 1.59 5.39 10.71
N TRP A 102 2.26 6.21 9.93
CA TRP A 102 3.36 7.05 10.42
C TRP A 102 3.18 8.46 9.92
N ALA A 103 3.48 9.44 10.80
CA ALA A 103 3.45 10.84 10.42
C ALA A 103 4.74 11.22 9.71
N VAL A 104 4.64 12.11 8.73
CA VAL A 104 5.82 12.64 8.01
C VAL A 104 6.81 13.25 8.98
N ARG A 105 6.33 14.04 9.93
CA ARG A 105 7.19 14.69 10.92
C ARG A 105 7.94 13.67 11.78
N GLN A 106 7.28 12.59 12.16
CA GLN A 106 7.92 11.51 12.90
C GLN A 106 9.06 10.89 12.08
N MET A 107 8.81 10.64 10.80
CA MET A 107 9.83 10.09 9.91
C MET A 107 11.02 11.04 9.75
N GLN A 108 10.78 12.35 9.76
CA GLN A 108 11.83 13.37 9.65
C GLN A 108 12.62 13.54 10.93
N THR A 109 11.97 13.51 12.08
CA THR A 109 12.56 13.84 13.36
C THR A 109 12.98 12.63 14.18
N GLN A 110 12.37 11.47 13.94
CA GLN A 110 12.62 10.24 14.68
C GLN A 110 12.78 9.05 13.72
N PRO A 111 13.66 9.15 12.72
CA PRO A 111 13.79 8.10 11.71
C PRO A 111 14.20 6.74 12.30
N ASP A 112 15.05 6.74 13.31
CA ASP A 112 15.49 5.49 13.93
C ASP A 112 14.34 4.78 14.64
N ALA A 113 13.48 5.54 15.31
CA ALA A 113 12.29 4.97 15.95
C ALA A 113 11.33 4.37 14.91
N VAL A 114 11.14 5.05 13.78
CA VAL A 114 10.30 4.54 12.70
C VAL A 114 10.88 3.24 12.14
N LYS A 115 12.20 3.20 11.92
CA LYS A 115 12.85 1.97 11.43
C LYS A 115 12.71 0.81 12.41
N ASP A 116 12.86 1.08 13.70
CA ASP A 116 12.68 0.07 14.75
C ASP A 116 11.24 -0.46 14.75
N GLU A 117 10.27 0.44 14.62
CA GLU A 117 8.85 0.06 14.55
C GLU A 117 8.54 -0.74 13.30
N LEU A 118 9.11 -0.35 12.15
CA LEU A 118 8.97 -1.11 10.91
C LEU A 118 9.47 -2.53 11.10
N GLN A 119 10.65 -2.69 11.66
CA GLN A 119 11.24 -4.01 11.88
C GLN A 119 10.40 -4.84 12.85
N LEU A 120 9.90 -4.22 13.90
CA LEU A 120 9.08 -4.91 14.89
C LEU A 120 7.73 -5.33 14.29
N PHE A 121 7.03 -4.39 13.68
CA PHE A 121 5.66 -4.63 13.22
C PHE A 121 5.63 -5.55 11.99
N LEU A 122 6.50 -5.32 11.04
CA LEU A 122 6.49 -6.09 9.80
C LEU A 122 7.35 -7.35 9.89
N GLY A 123 8.51 -7.27 10.54
CA GLY A 123 9.40 -8.42 10.69
C GLY A 123 8.90 -9.47 11.65
N SER A 124 8.08 -9.09 12.63
CA SER A 124 7.56 -10.00 13.67
C SER A 124 6.06 -10.20 13.61
N HIS A 125 5.43 -9.71 12.56
CA HIS A 125 3.98 -9.78 12.44
C HIS A 125 3.51 -11.26 12.42
N PRO A 126 2.45 -11.60 13.16
CA PRO A 126 1.98 -12.99 13.20
C PRO A 126 1.63 -13.59 11.84
N GLN A 127 1.18 -12.77 10.91
CA GLN A 127 0.83 -13.20 9.56
C GLN A 127 2.05 -13.23 8.62
N PHE A 128 3.08 -12.44 8.93
CA PHE A 128 4.28 -12.29 8.11
C PHE A 128 5.49 -12.43 9.03
N LYS A 129 6.07 -13.59 9.09
CA LYS A 129 7.21 -13.84 9.98
C LYS A 129 8.46 -13.09 9.54
N GLU A 130 8.66 -13.05 8.24
CA GLU A 130 9.81 -12.42 7.62
C GLU A 130 9.36 -11.58 6.44
N ILE A 131 10.13 -10.58 6.10
CA ILE A 131 9.82 -9.74 4.93
C ILE A 131 9.80 -10.58 3.64
N GLU A 132 10.52 -11.68 3.62
CA GLU A 132 10.56 -12.61 2.49
C GLU A 132 9.22 -13.29 2.21
N ASP A 133 8.34 -13.31 3.20
CA ASP A 133 6.99 -13.87 3.03
C ASP A 133 6.09 -12.96 2.17
N TYR A 134 6.50 -11.71 1.96
CA TYR A 134 5.75 -10.79 1.13
C TYR A 134 6.01 -11.04 -0.36
N LEU A 135 5.02 -10.71 -1.18
CA LEU A 135 5.17 -10.78 -2.62
C LEU A 135 5.88 -9.52 -3.13
N PRO A 136 6.91 -9.66 -3.95
CA PRO A 136 7.58 -8.49 -4.52
C PRO A 136 6.67 -7.70 -5.44
N ALA A 137 6.48 -6.42 -5.15
CA ALA A 137 5.67 -5.53 -5.96
C ALA A 137 6.20 -5.40 -7.38
N GLN A 138 7.53 -5.35 -7.54
CA GLN A 138 8.15 -5.28 -8.85
C GLN A 138 7.87 -6.54 -9.67
N LYS A 139 7.92 -7.71 -9.03
CA LYS A 139 7.60 -8.98 -9.68
C LYS A 139 6.13 -9.04 -10.07
N ALA A 140 5.25 -8.63 -9.17
CA ALA A 140 3.81 -8.56 -9.45
C ALA A 140 3.54 -7.56 -10.57
N LYS A 141 4.20 -6.40 -10.55
CA LYS A 141 4.07 -5.39 -11.58
C LYS A 141 4.66 -5.85 -12.90
N ALA A 142 5.78 -6.58 -12.87
CA ALA A 142 6.38 -7.17 -14.05
C ALA A 142 5.44 -8.23 -14.64
N LEU A 143 4.81 -9.03 -13.80
CA LEU A 143 3.79 -9.98 -14.22
C LEU A 143 2.57 -9.24 -14.78
N ASP A 144 2.15 -8.15 -14.14
CA ASP A 144 1.09 -7.30 -14.65
C ASP A 144 1.50 -6.61 -15.94
N GLY A 145 2.74 -6.17 -16.04
CA GLY A 145 3.29 -5.59 -17.26
C GLY A 145 3.45 -6.61 -18.36
N ALA A 146 4.02 -7.78 -18.04
CA ALA A 146 4.16 -8.88 -18.98
C ALA A 146 2.80 -9.45 -19.36
N ASN A 147 1.84 -9.40 -18.46
CA ASN A 147 0.50 -9.90 -18.63
C ASN A 147 -0.53 -8.79 -18.81
N LEU A 148 -0.11 -7.57 -19.09
CA LEU A 148 -1.08 -6.53 -19.43
C LEU A 148 -1.83 -6.90 -20.69
N GLU A 149 -1.14 -7.50 -21.64
CA GLU A 149 -1.76 -8.13 -22.78
C GLU A 149 -2.62 -9.32 -22.34
N LEU A 150 -2.10 -10.14 -21.45
CA LEU A 150 -2.86 -11.23 -20.84
C LEU A 150 -4.04 -10.71 -20.03
N LYS A 151 -3.88 -9.57 -19.34
CA LYS A 151 -4.97 -8.97 -18.60
C LYS A 151 -6.07 -8.46 -19.53
N GLU A 152 -5.73 -7.95 -20.68
CA GLU A 152 -6.71 -7.59 -21.68
C GLU A 152 -7.35 -8.84 -22.29
N HIS A 153 -6.55 -9.86 -22.54
CA HIS A 153 -7.05 -11.17 -22.93
C HIS A 153 -7.82 -11.84 -21.80
N GLN A 154 -7.35 -11.71 -20.56
CA GLN A 154 -8.05 -12.21 -19.38
C GLN A 154 -9.33 -11.45 -19.11
N LYS A 155 -9.35 -10.16 -19.33
CA LYS A 155 -10.58 -9.37 -19.23
C LYS A 155 -11.57 -9.79 -20.29
N ALA A 156 -11.10 -10.04 -21.50
CA ALA A 156 -11.93 -10.57 -22.57
C ALA A 156 -12.38 -11.99 -22.26
N ALA A 157 -11.46 -12.83 -21.76
CA ALA A 157 -11.78 -14.20 -21.36
C ALA A 157 -12.67 -14.24 -20.13
N LEU A 158 -12.43 -13.39 -19.14
CA LEU A 158 -13.29 -13.24 -17.96
C LEU A 158 -14.66 -12.70 -18.34
N LYS A 159 -14.72 -11.74 -19.23
CA LYS A 159 -15.96 -11.23 -19.78
C LYS A 159 -16.72 -12.33 -20.54
N ALA A 160 -16.00 -13.12 -21.33
CA ALA A 160 -16.57 -14.24 -22.03
C ALA A 160 -17.07 -15.31 -21.05
N LEU A 161 -16.30 -15.61 -20.00
CA LEU A 161 -16.70 -16.56 -18.96
C LEU A 161 -17.86 -16.04 -18.13
N GLU A 162 -17.87 -14.76 -17.82
CA GLU A 162 -18.98 -14.12 -17.11
C GLU A 162 -20.23 -14.12 -17.97
N GLN A 163 -20.11 -13.86 -19.28
CA GLN A 163 -21.20 -13.94 -20.21
C GLN A 163 -21.69 -15.37 -20.35
N MET A 164 -20.80 -16.35 -20.35
CA MET A 164 -21.16 -17.76 -20.36
C MET A 164 -21.90 -18.17 -19.09
N ARG A 165 -21.47 -17.66 -17.93
CA ARG A 165 -22.16 -17.91 -16.66
C ARG A 165 -23.52 -17.24 -16.61
N ASP A 166 -23.60 -16.03 -17.13
CA ASP A 166 -24.84 -15.27 -17.17
C ASP A 166 -25.82 -15.84 -18.18
N ASN A 167 -25.30 -16.50 -19.20
CA ASN A 167 -26.12 -17.12 -20.27
C ASN A 167 -26.38 -18.60 -20.04
N SER A 168 -25.85 -19.17 -19.00
CA SER A 168 -26.07 -20.59 -18.70
C SER A 168 -26.97 -20.81 -17.50
#